data_12151a62725fde2fc221c6fdaa8b7ec4
#
_entry.id   12151a62725fde2fc221c6fdaa8b7ec4
#
_cell.length_a   1.000
_cell.length_b   1.000
_cell.length_c   1.000
_cell.angle_alpha   90.00
_cell.angle_beta   90.00
_cell.angle_gamma   90.00
#
_symmetry.space_group_name_H-M   'P 1'
#
loop_
_entity.id
_entity.type
_entity.pdbx_description
1 polymer ?
#
loop_
_entity_poly.entity_id
_entity_poly.type
_entity_poly.pdbx_seq_one_letter_code
_entity_poly.pdbx_strand_id
1 'polypeptide(L)'
;MTLEFILRIFVAAVLGGLIGLEREYREKAAGLRTHFLVALGSALFMIISAHGFDGILKDPNMRLDVSRIAAQVVSGIGFIGAGTIIFQKNAVRGLTTAAGVWVTAAIGLGCGAGLYVLSAVATVLVLMGMEAFNYVLRHLEHHHAKNEDKALADETPQNKKQWKWKDN
;
A
#
# COMPACT_ATOMS: atom_id res chain seq x y z
N MET A 1 -29.29 -11.62 -4.88
CA MET A 1 -27.97 -12.27 -4.80
C MET A 1 -27.01 -11.77 -5.89
N THR A 2 -27.28 -11.95 -7.18
CA THR A 2 -26.32 -11.58 -8.25
C THR A 2 -25.97 -10.08 -8.27
N LEU A 3 -26.97 -9.20 -8.12
CA LEU A 3 -26.75 -7.75 -8.07
C LEU A 3 -25.88 -7.34 -6.86
N GLU A 4 -26.06 -7.98 -5.72
CA GLU A 4 -25.25 -7.73 -4.54
C GLU A 4 -23.77 -8.13 -4.75
N PHE A 5 -23.51 -9.27 -5.38
CA PHE A 5 -22.14 -9.68 -5.71
C PHE A 5 -21.46 -8.73 -6.70
N ILE A 6 -22.22 -8.24 -7.70
CA ILE A 6 -21.72 -7.22 -8.62
C ILE A 6 -21.35 -5.95 -7.84
N LEU A 7 -22.21 -5.52 -6.91
CA LEU A 7 -21.94 -4.35 -6.07
C LEU A 7 -20.67 -4.54 -5.22
N ARG A 8 -20.46 -5.72 -4.62
CA ARG A 8 -19.25 -6.03 -3.83
C ARG A 8 -17.97 -5.88 -4.66
N ILE A 9 -17.98 -6.45 -5.88
CA ILE A 9 -16.84 -6.36 -6.80
C ILE A 9 -16.62 -4.91 -7.24
N PHE A 10 -17.71 -4.20 -7.58
CA PHE A 10 -17.62 -2.80 -8.01
C PHE A 10 -17.05 -1.89 -6.92
N VAL A 11 -17.54 -2.01 -5.68
CA VAL A 11 -17.03 -1.23 -4.54
C VAL A 11 -15.56 -1.54 -4.29
N ALA A 12 -15.17 -2.83 -4.32
CA ALA A 12 -13.78 -3.22 -4.18
C ALA A 12 -12.88 -2.57 -5.24
N ALA A 13 -13.33 -2.63 -6.51
CA ALA A 13 -12.60 -2.04 -7.62
C ALA A 13 -12.43 -0.52 -7.48
N VAL A 14 -13.48 0.18 -7.03
CA VAL A 14 -13.44 1.63 -6.77
C VAL A 14 -12.47 1.95 -5.63
N LEU A 15 -12.57 1.27 -4.49
CA LEU A 15 -11.68 1.52 -3.34
C LEU A 15 -10.22 1.22 -3.66
N GLY A 16 -9.94 0.09 -4.33
CA GLY A 16 -8.61 -0.23 -4.82
C GLY A 16 -8.11 0.78 -5.86
N GLY A 17 -9.00 1.23 -6.76
CA GLY A 17 -8.70 2.28 -7.73
C GLY A 17 -8.31 3.60 -7.10
N LEU A 18 -8.99 4.02 -6.01
CA LEU A 18 -8.65 5.26 -5.28
C LEU A 18 -7.23 5.21 -4.69
N ILE A 19 -6.86 4.09 -4.07
CA ILE A 19 -5.49 3.89 -3.58
C ILE A 19 -4.51 3.91 -4.76
N GLY A 20 -4.85 3.19 -5.84
CA GLY A 20 -4.02 3.10 -7.03
C GLY A 20 -3.82 4.44 -7.74
N LEU A 21 -4.81 5.31 -7.77
CA LEU A 21 -4.71 6.67 -8.32
C LEU A 21 -3.69 7.51 -7.57
N GLU A 22 -3.72 7.48 -6.24
CA GLU A 22 -2.75 8.17 -5.40
C GLU A 22 -1.33 7.62 -5.67
N ARG A 23 -1.18 6.30 -5.82
CA ARG A 23 0.10 5.66 -6.14
C ARG A 23 0.61 6.01 -7.54
N GLU A 24 -0.27 6.02 -8.53
CA GLU A 24 0.03 6.44 -9.90
C GLU A 24 0.49 7.90 -9.96
N TYR A 25 -0.26 8.80 -9.30
CA TYR A 25 0.09 10.22 -9.23
C TYR A 25 1.47 10.46 -8.60
N ARG A 26 1.90 9.58 -7.70
CA ARG A 26 3.21 9.65 -7.04
C ARG A 26 4.29 8.81 -7.72
N GLU A 27 4.05 8.32 -8.93
CA GLU A 27 5.02 7.53 -9.72
C GLU A 27 5.57 6.31 -8.95
N LYS A 28 4.71 5.61 -8.17
CA LYS A 28 5.08 4.40 -7.44
C LYS A 28 5.02 3.17 -8.35
N ALA A 29 5.82 2.14 -8.04
CA ALA A 29 5.96 0.93 -8.86
C ALA A 29 4.64 0.19 -9.12
N ALA A 30 3.67 0.23 -8.18
CA ALA A 30 2.32 -0.28 -8.36
C ALA A 30 1.33 0.89 -8.31
N GLY A 31 0.65 1.16 -9.42
CA GLY A 31 -0.30 2.25 -9.62
C GLY A 31 -1.74 1.78 -9.69
N LEU A 32 -2.55 2.55 -10.44
CA LEU A 32 -4.00 2.38 -10.58
C LEU A 32 -4.39 0.96 -11.00
N ARG A 33 -3.79 0.45 -12.08
CA ARG A 33 -4.14 -0.85 -12.64
C ARG A 33 -3.89 -1.98 -11.66
N THR A 34 -2.76 -1.93 -10.95
CA THR A 34 -2.38 -2.97 -10.00
C THR A 34 -3.34 -3.03 -8.81
N HIS A 35 -3.61 -1.90 -8.16
CA HIS A 35 -4.49 -1.85 -7.00
C HIS A 35 -5.95 -2.15 -7.36
N PHE A 36 -6.42 -1.66 -8.50
CA PHE A 36 -7.74 -1.99 -9.04
C PHE A 36 -7.92 -3.50 -9.21
N LEU A 37 -6.99 -4.16 -9.92
CA LEU A 37 -7.06 -5.60 -10.19
C LEU A 37 -6.91 -6.43 -8.91
N VAL A 38 -6.05 -6.04 -8.00
CA VAL A 38 -5.85 -6.73 -6.73
C VAL A 38 -7.11 -6.68 -5.86
N ALA A 39 -7.74 -5.50 -5.71
CA ALA A 39 -8.96 -5.37 -4.93
C ALA A 39 -10.13 -6.15 -5.57
N LEU A 40 -10.31 -6.01 -6.89
CA LEU A 40 -11.33 -6.72 -7.65
C LEU A 40 -11.17 -8.24 -7.53
N GLY A 41 -9.97 -8.75 -7.78
CA GLY A 41 -9.67 -10.19 -7.70
C GLY A 41 -9.87 -10.75 -6.28
N SER A 42 -9.43 -10.00 -5.26
CA SER A 42 -9.61 -10.40 -3.86
C SER A 42 -11.10 -10.48 -3.47
N ALA A 43 -11.92 -9.51 -3.90
CA ALA A 43 -13.36 -9.53 -3.67
C ALA A 43 -14.03 -10.72 -4.37
N LEU A 44 -13.63 -11.00 -5.62
CA LEU A 44 -14.13 -12.15 -6.37
C LEU A 44 -13.78 -13.47 -5.68
N PHE A 45 -12.53 -13.65 -5.25
CA PHE A 45 -12.12 -14.85 -4.52
C PHE A 45 -12.89 -15.02 -3.21
N MET A 46 -13.16 -13.92 -2.48
CA MET A 46 -13.95 -13.97 -1.26
C MET A 46 -15.41 -14.40 -1.52
N ILE A 47 -16.04 -13.88 -2.58
CA ILE A 47 -17.39 -14.27 -2.99
C ILE A 47 -17.43 -15.73 -3.39
N ILE A 48 -16.47 -16.21 -4.19
CA ILE A 48 -16.36 -17.62 -4.57
C ILE A 48 -16.18 -18.50 -3.33
N SER A 49 -15.35 -18.09 -2.39
CA SER A 49 -15.11 -18.82 -1.14
C SER A 49 -16.38 -18.97 -0.32
N ALA A 50 -17.20 -17.92 -0.23
CA ALA A 50 -18.39 -17.88 0.59
C ALA A 50 -19.62 -18.55 -0.06
N HIS A 51 -19.73 -18.47 -1.39
CA HIS A 51 -20.97 -18.79 -2.11
C HIS A 51 -20.80 -19.67 -3.34
N GLY A 52 -19.56 -19.87 -3.80
CA GLY A 52 -19.31 -20.61 -5.04
C GLY A 52 -19.68 -22.09 -5.00
N PHE A 53 -19.85 -22.64 -3.80
CA PHE A 53 -20.08 -24.07 -3.58
C PHE A 53 -21.47 -24.38 -3.02
N ASP A 54 -22.32 -23.39 -2.77
CA ASP A 54 -23.65 -23.55 -2.16
C ASP A 54 -24.55 -24.56 -2.92
N GLY A 55 -24.40 -24.62 -4.26
CA GLY A 55 -25.18 -25.57 -5.09
C GLY A 55 -24.67 -27.02 -5.08
N ILE A 56 -23.44 -27.24 -4.61
CA ILE A 56 -22.79 -28.57 -4.62
C ILE A 56 -22.92 -29.26 -3.27
N LEU A 57 -22.97 -28.49 -2.18
CA LEU A 57 -23.06 -28.96 -0.82
C LEU A 57 -24.54 -29.33 -0.49
N LYS A 58 -24.91 -30.57 -0.78
CA LYS A 58 -26.28 -31.08 -0.48
C LYS A 58 -26.42 -31.68 0.90
N ASP A 59 -25.32 -31.99 1.60
CA ASP A 59 -25.32 -32.60 2.93
C ASP A 59 -25.33 -31.50 4.01
N PRO A 60 -26.36 -31.45 4.89
CA PRO A 60 -26.45 -30.48 5.99
C PRO A 60 -25.28 -30.55 6.99
N ASN A 61 -24.56 -31.67 7.02
CA ASN A 61 -23.41 -31.89 7.90
C ASN A 61 -22.08 -31.43 7.27
N MET A 62 -22.08 -31.13 5.99
CA MET A 62 -20.89 -30.61 5.29
C MET A 62 -20.73 -29.13 5.54
N ARG A 63 -19.67 -28.72 6.22
CA ARG A 63 -19.32 -27.32 6.46
C ARG A 63 -18.14 -26.93 5.58
N LEU A 64 -18.33 -25.87 4.83
CA LEU A 64 -17.26 -25.28 4.04
C LEU A 64 -16.51 -24.25 4.91
N ASP A 65 -15.20 -24.36 4.92
CA ASP A 65 -14.36 -23.38 5.58
C ASP A 65 -14.11 -22.18 4.64
N VAL A 66 -14.94 -21.16 4.78
CA VAL A 66 -14.87 -19.91 3.98
C VAL A 66 -13.53 -19.19 4.14
N SER A 67 -12.81 -19.40 5.24
CA SER A 67 -11.54 -18.72 5.50
C SER A 67 -10.39 -19.23 4.62
N ARG A 68 -10.48 -20.43 4.06
CA ARG A 68 -9.38 -21.06 3.30
C ARG A 68 -8.94 -20.26 2.08
N ILE A 69 -9.87 -19.86 1.22
CA ILE A 69 -9.54 -19.11 0.02
C ILE A 69 -9.04 -17.70 0.39
N ALA A 70 -9.66 -17.06 1.39
CA ALA A 70 -9.20 -15.79 1.92
C ALA A 70 -7.76 -15.87 2.43
N ALA A 71 -7.41 -16.92 3.19
CA ALA A 71 -6.05 -17.16 3.65
C ALA A 71 -5.05 -17.34 2.50
N GLN A 72 -5.44 -18.02 1.42
CA GLN A 72 -4.60 -18.17 0.22
C GLN A 72 -4.40 -16.86 -0.53
N VAL A 73 -5.40 -15.97 -0.58
CA VAL A 73 -5.23 -14.61 -1.12
C VAL A 73 -4.20 -13.85 -0.32
N VAL A 74 -4.30 -13.84 1.03
CA VAL A 74 -3.34 -13.16 1.91
C VAL A 74 -1.91 -13.70 1.74
N SER A 75 -1.75 -15.01 1.59
CA SER A 75 -0.45 -15.62 1.32
C SER A 75 0.06 -15.28 -0.08
N GLY A 76 -0.78 -15.45 -1.11
CA GLY A 76 -0.43 -15.27 -2.52
C GLY A 76 -0.07 -13.82 -2.88
N ILE A 77 -0.75 -12.84 -2.30
CA ILE A 77 -0.47 -11.43 -2.57
C ILE A 77 0.94 -11.02 -2.09
N GLY A 78 1.51 -11.75 -1.13
CA GLY A 78 2.87 -11.55 -0.69
C GLY A 78 3.90 -11.72 -1.82
N PHE A 79 3.66 -12.66 -2.75
CA PHE A 79 4.50 -12.85 -3.94
C PHE A 79 4.44 -11.64 -4.89
N ILE A 80 3.25 -11.11 -5.14
CA ILE A 80 3.06 -9.91 -5.97
C ILE A 80 3.71 -8.70 -5.30
N GLY A 81 3.49 -8.53 -3.99
CA GLY A 81 4.11 -7.47 -3.20
C GLY A 81 5.64 -7.54 -3.24
N ALA A 82 6.21 -8.72 -3.04
CA ALA A 82 7.66 -8.93 -3.10
C ALA A 82 8.23 -8.55 -4.47
N GLY A 83 7.50 -8.77 -5.57
CA GLY A 83 7.89 -8.36 -6.92
C GLY A 83 8.05 -6.85 -7.09
N THR A 84 7.52 -6.03 -6.18
CA THR A 84 7.70 -4.56 -6.19
C THR A 84 8.91 -4.08 -5.41
N ILE A 85 9.58 -4.96 -4.66
CA ILE A 85 10.75 -4.63 -3.83
C ILE A 85 12.00 -4.77 -4.67
N ILE A 86 12.76 -3.69 -4.82
CA ILE A 86 13.97 -3.63 -5.65
C ILE A 86 15.16 -3.28 -4.75
N PHE A 87 16.20 -4.08 -4.83
CA PHE A 87 17.49 -3.84 -4.20
C PHE A 87 18.40 -3.10 -5.19
N GLN A 88 18.75 -1.86 -4.91
CA GLN A 88 19.68 -1.06 -5.71
C GLN A 88 20.87 -0.63 -4.87
N LYS A 89 22.07 -1.17 -5.16
CA LYS A 89 23.32 -0.87 -4.46
C LYS A 89 23.14 -0.92 -2.93
N ASN A 90 22.98 0.22 -2.25
CA ASN A 90 22.83 0.32 -0.79
C ASN A 90 21.41 0.74 -0.35
N ALA A 91 20.42 0.71 -1.23
CA ALA A 91 19.06 1.13 -0.92
C ALA A 91 18.02 0.06 -1.31
N VAL A 92 17.03 -0.13 -0.44
CA VAL A 92 15.86 -0.97 -0.71
C VAL A 92 14.68 -0.04 -1.04
N ARG A 93 14.06 -0.25 -2.20
CA ARG A 93 12.90 0.52 -2.65
C ARG A 93 11.68 -0.39 -2.80
N GLY A 94 10.47 0.19 -2.70
CA GLY A 94 9.22 -0.53 -2.96
C GLY A 94 8.57 -1.17 -1.74
N LEU A 95 9.14 -1.09 -0.52
CA LEU A 95 8.56 -1.66 0.69
C LEU A 95 7.14 -1.12 0.98
N THR A 96 6.96 0.20 0.91
CA THR A 96 5.63 0.84 1.08
C THR A 96 4.67 0.43 -0.03
N THR A 97 5.16 0.25 -1.26
CA THR A 97 4.35 -0.24 -2.39
C THR A 97 3.88 -1.67 -2.14
N ALA A 98 4.76 -2.55 -1.69
CA ALA A 98 4.42 -3.93 -1.33
C ALA A 98 3.34 -3.98 -0.22
N ALA A 99 3.51 -3.18 0.84
CA ALA A 99 2.52 -3.06 1.91
C ALA A 99 1.18 -2.49 1.39
N GLY A 100 1.21 -1.51 0.47
CA GLY A 100 0.03 -0.95 -0.18
C GLY A 100 -0.75 -1.99 -0.99
N VAL A 101 -0.07 -2.80 -1.77
CA VAL A 101 -0.68 -3.92 -2.53
C VAL A 101 -1.29 -4.94 -1.57
N TRP A 102 -0.61 -5.28 -0.48
CA TRP A 102 -1.08 -6.24 0.52
C TRP A 102 -2.37 -5.76 1.22
N VAL A 103 -2.41 -4.50 1.68
CA VAL A 103 -3.60 -3.93 2.32
C VAL A 103 -4.76 -3.75 1.34
N THR A 104 -4.49 -3.49 0.07
CA THR A 104 -5.51 -3.41 -0.98
C THR A 104 -6.21 -4.75 -1.19
N ALA A 105 -5.49 -5.87 -1.10
CA ALA A 105 -6.09 -7.20 -1.13
C ALA A 105 -7.02 -7.43 0.08
N ALA A 106 -6.63 -7.00 1.28
CA ALA A 106 -7.47 -7.08 2.47
C ALA A 106 -8.76 -6.25 2.32
N ILE A 107 -8.68 -5.04 1.76
CA ILE A 107 -9.84 -4.20 1.44
C ILE A 107 -10.77 -4.92 0.46
N GLY A 108 -10.22 -5.54 -0.57
CA GLY A 108 -10.98 -6.34 -1.54
C GLY A 108 -11.70 -7.53 -0.88
N LEU A 109 -11.00 -8.30 -0.04
CA LEU A 109 -11.61 -9.39 0.75
C LEU A 109 -12.76 -8.87 1.63
N GLY A 110 -12.58 -7.73 2.29
CA GLY A 110 -13.60 -7.09 3.10
C GLY A 110 -14.84 -6.72 2.29
N CYS A 111 -14.68 -6.12 1.11
CA CYS A 111 -15.79 -5.83 0.21
C CYS A 111 -16.50 -7.11 -0.26
N GLY A 112 -15.75 -8.14 -0.63
CA GLY A 112 -16.29 -9.45 -1.01
C GLY A 112 -17.10 -10.10 0.11
N ALA A 113 -16.71 -9.90 1.36
CA ALA A 113 -17.43 -10.34 2.56
C ALA A 113 -18.65 -9.44 2.91
N GLY A 114 -18.86 -8.32 2.19
CA GLY A 114 -19.93 -7.37 2.47
C GLY A 114 -19.61 -6.34 3.56
N LEU A 115 -18.35 -6.26 4.02
CA LEU A 115 -17.88 -5.34 5.06
C LEU A 115 -17.52 -3.96 4.48
N TYR A 116 -18.47 -3.31 3.80
CA TYR A 116 -18.23 -2.08 3.05
C TYR A 116 -17.69 -0.93 3.90
N VAL A 117 -18.32 -0.69 5.06
CA VAL A 117 -17.94 0.41 5.97
C VAL A 117 -16.49 0.22 6.45
N LEU A 118 -16.15 -0.99 6.86
CA LEU A 118 -14.80 -1.31 7.32
C LEU A 118 -13.77 -1.11 6.20
N SER A 119 -14.09 -1.59 4.99
CA SER A 119 -13.23 -1.45 3.81
C SER A 119 -13.05 0.03 3.40
N ALA A 120 -14.12 0.84 3.48
CA ALA A 120 -14.05 2.27 3.20
C ALA A 120 -13.19 3.01 4.24
N VAL A 121 -13.39 2.74 5.53
CA VAL A 121 -12.58 3.32 6.61
C VAL A 121 -11.11 2.92 6.45
N ALA A 122 -10.83 1.64 6.17
CA ALA A 122 -9.47 1.18 5.90
C ALA A 122 -8.82 1.92 4.73
N THR A 123 -9.57 2.14 3.63
CA THR A 123 -9.09 2.88 2.46
C THR A 123 -8.72 4.33 2.83
N VAL A 124 -9.59 5.01 3.60
CA VAL A 124 -9.31 6.38 4.07
C VAL A 124 -8.07 6.42 4.95
N LEU A 125 -7.94 5.49 5.90
CA LEU A 125 -6.77 5.42 6.78
C LEU A 125 -5.47 5.14 6.01
N VAL A 126 -5.52 4.28 4.98
CA VAL A 126 -4.37 4.00 4.11
C VAL A 126 -3.95 5.27 3.37
N LEU A 127 -4.90 5.98 2.74
CA LEU A 127 -4.61 7.22 2.01
C LEU A 127 -4.06 8.30 2.95
N MET A 128 -4.68 8.48 4.12
CA MET A 128 -4.20 9.44 5.13
C MET A 128 -2.81 9.08 5.64
N GLY A 129 -2.56 7.81 5.95
CA GLY A 129 -1.26 7.35 6.44
C GLY A 129 -0.15 7.57 5.42
N MET A 130 -0.42 7.24 4.15
CA MET A 130 0.54 7.45 3.05
C MET A 130 0.89 8.93 2.86
N GLU A 131 -0.07 9.85 3.02
CA GLU A 131 0.14 11.29 2.95
C GLU A 131 0.85 11.85 4.18
N ALA A 132 0.36 11.51 5.37
CA ALA A 132 0.90 12.02 6.63
C ALA A 132 2.39 11.67 6.80
N PHE A 133 2.78 10.43 6.51
CA PHE A 133 4.18 10.02 6.59
C PHE A 133 5.08 10.74 5.58
N ASN A 134 4.60 10.99 4.36
CA ASN A 134 5.34 11.77 3.38
C ASN A 134 5.54 13.23 3.82
N TYR A 135 4.53 13.83 4.45
CA TYR A 135 4.63 15.19 4.99
C TYR A 135 5.66 15.27 6.13
N VAL A 136 5.59 14.34 7.07
CA VAL A 136 6.54 14.28 8.21
C VAL A 136 7.97 14.08 7.72
N LEU A 137 8.22 13.16 6.79
CA LEU A 137 9.55 12.92 6.26
C LEU A 137 10.13 14.15 5.56
N ARG A 138 9.34 14.83 4.73
CA ARG A 138 9.77 16.09 4.07
C ARG A 138 10.10 17.19 5.06
N HIS A 139 9.32 17.26 6.15
CA HIS A 139 9.57 18.27 7.19
C HIS A 139 10.87 18.00 7.94
N LEU A 140 11.17 16.73 8.24
CA LEU A 140 12.41 16.32 8.90
C LEU A 140 13.64 16.55 8.00
N GLU A 141 13.56 16.22 6.71
CA GLU A 141 14.65 16.46 5.75
C GLU A 141 14.98 17.94 5.61
N HIS A 142 13.95 18.81 5.58
CA HIS A 142 14.16 20.26 5.55
C HIS A 142 14.89 20.81 6.79
N HIS A 143 14.61 20.21 7.96
CA HIS A 143 15.30 20.59 9.19
C HIS A 143 16.76 20.13 9.22
N HIS A 144 17.07 18.94 8.71
CA HIS A 144 18.45 18.44 8.61
C HIS A 144 19.28 19.28 7.63
N ALA A 145 18.79 19.54 6.42
CA ALA A 145 19.49 20.37 5.44
C ALA A 145 19.80 21.77 5.96
N LYS A 146 18.85 22.40 6.67
CA LYS A 146 19.04 23.74 7.24
C LYS A 146 20.09 23.77 8.39
N ASN A 147 20.23 22.66 9.12
CA ASN A 147 21.23 22.56 10.18
C ASN A 147 22.63 22.30 9.61
N GLU A 148 22.76 21.52 8.54
CA GLU A 148 24.03 21.33 7.81
C GLU A 148 24.51 22.62 7.17
N ASP A 149 23.64 23.39 6.53
CA ASP A 149 23.97 24.70 5.95
C ASP A 149 24.44 25.70 7.02
N LYS A 150 23.84 25.67 8.21
CA LYS A 150 24.29 26.50 9.34
C LYS A 150 25.66 26.07 9.88
N ALA A 151 25.90 24.78 10.03
CA ALA A 151 27.17 24.26 10.49
C ALA A 151 28.30 24.61 9.51
N LEU A 152 28.08 24.49 8.21
CA LEU A 152 29.03 24.90 7.17
C LEU A 152 29.25 26.41 7.12
N ALA A 153 28.24 27.23 7.42
CA ALA A 153 28.37 28.67 7.47
C ALA A 153 29.21 29.15 8.71
N ASP A 154 29.09 28.45 9.83
CA ASP A 154 29.86 28.75 11.05
C ASP A 154 31.33 28.31 10.95
N GLU A 155 31.66 27.27 10.17
CA GLU A 155 33.04 26.80 9.97
C GLU A 155 33.86 27.69 9.01
N THR A 156 33.23 28.42 8.11
CA THR A 156 33.90 29.20 7.07
C THR A 156 34.69 30.43 7.56
N PRO A 157 34.39 31.11 8.68
CA PRO A 157 35.18 32.31 9.07
C PRO A 157 36.53 32.02 9.69
N GLN A 158 36.74 30.85 10.31
CA GLN A 158 38.00 30.58 11.03
C GLN A 158 39.12 30.10 10.10
N ASN A 159 38.80 29.39 9.02
CA ASN A 159 39.81 28.83 8.13
C ASN A 159 40.43 29.88 7.19
N LYS A 160 39.73 30.98 6.89
CA LYS A 160 40.28 32.08 6.06
C LYS A 160 41.34 32.92 6.77
N LYS A 161 41.42 32.90 8.11
CA LYS A 161 42.45 33.64 8.86
C LYS A 161 43.75 32.86 9.00
N GLN A 162 43.76 31.55 8.95
CA GLN A 162 44.99 30.74 9.09
C GLN A 162 45.90 30.73 7.86
N TRP A 163 45.37 30.97 6.68
CA TRP A 163 46.19 30.99 5.43
C TRP A 163 46.94 32.30 5.20
N LYS A 164 46.50 33.41 5.81
CA LYS A 164 47.13 34.74 5.64
C LYS A 164 48.49 34.93 6.35
N TRP A 165 48.90 34.00 7.18
CA TRP A 165 50.16 34.12 7.99
C TRP A 165 51.31 33.25 7.48
N LYS A 166 51.15 32.52 6.37
CA LYS A 166 52.22 31.67 5.81
C LYS A 166 52.97 32.28 4.61
N ASP A 167 52.59 33.44 4.13
CA ASP A 167 53.18 34.10 2.96
C ASP A 167 53.93 35.41 3.29
N ASN A 168 54.44 35.57 4.53
CA ASN A 168 55.40 36.61 4.88
C ASN A 168 56.68 36.04 5.51
#